data_a4360a3676c3157aba2795f6ba52de18
#
_entry.id   a4360a3676c3157aba2795f6ba52de18
#
_cell.length_a   1.000
_cell.length_b   1.000
_cell.length_c   1.000
_cell.angle_alpha   90.00
_cell.angle_beta   90.00
_cell.angle_gamma   90.00
#
_symmetry.space_group_name_H-M   'P 1'
#
loop_
_entity.id
_entity.type
_entity.pdbx_description
1 polymer ?
#
loop_
_entity_poly.entity_id
_entity_poly.type
_entity_poly.pdbx_seq_one_letter_code
_entity_poly.pdbx_strand_id
1 'polypeptide(L)'
;MQKNKVERLSDEALLELVQQSTFRYFWDFAEPNSGMARERNRDVYQDVITTGGSGFGVMAIIVAVERKWITRVEAVARISKILSFLSRADRYHGAFAHWIDGSTGKTIAFSKKDNGADIVETSFLFQGLLTVKQYFTKRNEEEKWIRDVITRLWKEVNWDWFTRGRDVLYWHWSPEHQWKMNLKIEGYNEALITYVLAAASPQHAISKNVYDKGWARNGDMKNGQVFCDVKLPLGPDFGGPLFFAHFGFSGLDPRGLKDGFADYGKQNLAHVKINYRYCVNNPRGFEGYGKESWGLSACDYKKRYHEQSPLNDNGTICCSAALASMPYTPKESMAALRYFYESLGDKIFGEYGFTDSFNQTHNWYADSYLAINQGITILMIENYRTGLLWKLFMKDADVKKGLYKLGFKSPWLTK
;
A
#
# COMPACT_ATOMS: atom_id res chain seq x y z
N MET A 1 33.49 25.52 19.24
CA MET A 1 33.27 24.78 18.01
C MET A 1 32.00 25.33 17.36
N GLN A 2 32.12 26.07 16.26
CA GLN A 2 30.98 26.51 15.47
C GLN A 2 30.33 25.27 14.86
N LYS A 3 29.08 24.96 15.26
CA LYS A 3 28.23 24.02 14.51
C LYS A 3 28.04 24.64 13.12
N ASN A 4 28.64 24.04 12.10
CA ASN A 4 28.30 24.36 10.73
C ASN A 4 26.77 24.27 10.64
N LYS A 5 26.10 25.39 10.35
CA LYS A 5 24.68 25.42 10.02
C LYS A 5 24.52 24.58 8.77
N VAL A 6 24.10 23.31 8.92
CA VAL A 6 23.64 22.55 7.76
C VAL A 6 22.49 23.34 7.17
N GLU A 7 22.66 23.76 5.91
CA GLU A 7 21.65 24.55 5.22
C GLU A 7 20.34 23.76 5.19
N ARG A 8 19.26 24.36 5.68
CA ARG A 8 17.96 23.68 5.78
C ARG A 8 17.42 23.40 4.38
N LEU A 9 17.19 22.12 4.07
CA LEU A 9 16.63 21.72 2.78
C LEU A 9 15.26 22.36 2.54
N SER A 10 14.97 22.77 1.30
CA SER A 10 13.61 23.13 0.90
C SER A 10 12.67 21.93 1.03
N ASP A 11 11.35 22.18 1.09
CA ASP A 11 10.36 21.08 1.15
C ASP A 11 10.50 20.14 -0.04
N GLU A 12 10.68 20.67 -1.23
CA GLU A 12 10.88 19.89 -2.44
C GLU A 12 12.16 19.04 -2.41
N ALA A 13 13.27 19.62 -1.96
CA ALA A 13 14.54 18.90 -1.82
C ALA A 13 14.46 17.79 -0.76
N LEU A 14 13.72 18.03 0.33
CA LEU A 14 13.51 17.01 1.37
C LEU A 14 12.62 15.87 0.89
N LEU A 15 11.54 16.16 0.17
CA LEU A 15 10.70 15.16 -0.47
C LEU A 15 11.50 14.31 -1.46
N GLU A 16 12.31 14.95 -2.30
CA GLU A 16 13.19 14.27 -3.27
C GLU A 16 14.17 13.33 -2.57
N LEU A 17 14.87 13.81 -1.55
CA LEU A 17 15.83 13.02 -0.76
C LEU A 17 15.15 11.79 -0.15
N VAL A 18 13.99 11.98 0.49
CA VAL A 18 13.29 10.87 1.15
C VAL A 18 12.79 9.85 0.14
N GLN A 19 12.16 10.28 -0.95
CA GLN A 19 11.70 9.35 -1.99
C GLN A 19 12.86 8.57 -2.63
N GLN A 20 13.96 9.25 -2.97
CA GLN A 20 15.11 8.62 -3.60
C GLN A 20 15.81 7.64 -2.65
N SER A 21 16.01 8.01 -1.39
CA SER A 21 16.60 7.10 -0.39
C SER A 21 15.70 5.88 -0.18
N THR A 22 14.38 6.09 -0.08
CA THR A 22 13.42 4.98 0.11
C THR A 22 13.34 4.08 -1.14
N PHE A 23 13.48 4.64 -2.35
CA PHE A 23 13.53 3.87 -3.60
C PHE A 23 14.67 2.85 -3.63
N ARG A 24 15.81 3.13 -3.01
CA ARG A 24 16.95 2.21 -2.92
C ARG A 24 16.58 0.88 -2.28
N TYR A 25 15.60 0.85 -1.37
CA TYR A 25 15.06 -0.40 -0.85
C TYR A 25 14.53 -1.35 -1.95
N PHE A 26 13.86 -0.81 -2.95
CA PHE A 26 13.29 -1.57 -4.06
C PHE A 26 14.27 -1.80 -5.21
N TRP A 27 15.35 -1.05 -5.25
CA TRP A 27 16.32 -1.11 -6.33
C TRP A 27 17.60 -1.83 -5.94
N ASP A 28 18.26 -1.36 -4.88
CA ASP A 28 19.54 -1.88 -4.44
C ASP A 28 19.37 -3.12 -3.55
N PHE A 29 18.36 -3.11 -2.68
CA PHE A 29 18.08 -4.19 -1.72
C PHE A 29 17.06 -5.22 -2.22
N ALA A 30 16.53 -5.10 -3.44
CA ALA A 30 15.66 -6.10 -4.03
C ALA A 30 16.30 -7.49 -4.01
N GLU A 31 15.47 -8.54 -3.94
CA GLU A 31 15.97 -9.92 -4.02
C GLU A 31 16.59 -10.16 -5.41
N PRO A 32 17.84 -10.67 -5.48
CA PRO A 32 18.62 -10.63 -6.72
C PRO A 32 18.12 -11.57 -7.83
N ASN A 33 17.44 -12.66 -7.54
CA ASN A 33 16.96 -13.60 -8.56
C ASN A 33 15.60 -13.16 -9.14
N SER A 34 14.69 -12.72 -8.29
CA SER A 34 13.34 -12.27 -8.69
C SER A 34 13.30 -10.81 -9.13
N GLY A 35 14.15 -9.94 -8.54
CA GLY A 35 14.07 -8.49 -8.65
C GLY A 35 12.92 -7.87 -7.84
N MET A 36 12.19 -8.67 -7.07
CA MET A 36 11.07 -8.24 -6.22
C MET A 36 11.53 -7.73 -4.87
N ALA A 37 10.63 -7.09 -4.13
CA ALA A 37 10.94 -6.52 -2.83
C ALA A 37 11.05 -7.60 -1.75
N ARG A 38 12.17 -7.63 -1.03
CA ARG A 38 12.26 -8.37 0.23
C ARG A 38 11.23 -7.85 1.21
N GLU A 39 10.69 -8.72 2.06
CA GLU A 39 9.69 -8.34 3.05
C GLU A 39 10.25 -7.31 4.02
N ARG A 40 11.46 -7.58 4.55
CA ARG A 40 12.21 -6.68 5.45
C ARG A 40 13.73 -6.92 5.38
N ASN A 41 14.49 -6.01 5.99
CA ASN A 41 15.96 -6.03 6.00
C ASN A 41 16.57 -6.88 7.15
N ARG A 42 16.02 -8.05 7.44
CA ARG A 42 16.57 -8.97 8.46
C ARG A 42 17.07 -10.25 7.81
N ASP A 43 18.17 -10.81 8.32
CA ASP A 43 18.82 -12.00 7.73
C ASP A 43 17.88 -13.19 7.52
N VAL A 44 16.97 -13.43 8.46
CA VAL A 44 15.98 -14.52 8.35
C VAL A 44 14.95 -14.31 7.22
N TYR A 45 14.93 -13.14 6.59
CA TYR A 45 14.03 -12.77 5.49
C TYR A 45 14.76 -12.52 4.17
N GLN A 46 16.02 -12.95 4.04
CA GLN A 46 16.85 -12.65 2.84
C GLN A 46 16.23 -13.12 1.54
N ASP A 47 15.62 -14.30 1.53
CA ASP A 47 14.95 -14.86 0.35
C ASP A 47 13.42 -14.66 0.35
N VAL A 48 12.87 -14.05 1.43
CA VAL A 48 11.44 -13.80 1.53
C VAL A 48 11.07 -12.52 0.80
N ILE A 49 10.35 -12.66 -0.30
CA ILE A 49 9.74 -11.53 -1.00
C ILE A 49 8.26 -11.42 -0.62
N THR A 50 7.77 -10.18 -0.53
CA THR A 50 6.37 -9.89 -0.26
C THR A 50 5.61 -9.53 -1.54
N THR A 51 4.44 -10.12 -1.72
CA THR A 51 3.63 -9.93 -2.93
C THR A 51 3.11 -8.50 -3.05
N GLY A 52 2.43 -7.99 -2.03
CA GLY A 52 1.86 -6.63 -2.06
C GLY A 52 2.92 -5.54 -2.02
N GLY A 53 3.96 -5.69 -1.15
CA GLY A 53 5.08 -4.75 -1.13
C GLY A 53 5.82 -4.68 -2.46
N SER A 54 5.92 -5.80 -3.21
CA SER A 54 6.44 -5.79 -4.57
C SER A 54 5.53 -5.08 -5.58
N GLY A 55 4.21 -5.12 -5.36
CA GLY A 55 3.25 -4.32 -6.13
C GLY A 55 3.50 -2.81 -5.96
N PHE A 56 3.83 -2.38 -4.76
CA PHE A 56 4.27 -1.00 -4.52
C PHE A 56 5.66 -0.74 -5.14
N GLY A 57 6.56 -1.70 -5.05
CA GLY A 57 7.90 -1.62 -5.64
C GLY A 57 7.89 -1.39 -7.15
N VAL A 58 7.03 -2.07 -7.91
CA VAL A 58 6.94 -1.84 -9.36
C VAL A 58 6.39 -0.46 -9.71
N MET A 59 5.52 0.12 -8.87
CA MET A 59 5.11 1.52 -9.00
C MET A 59 6.25 2.49 -8.62
N ALA A 60 7.05 2.18 -7.60
CA ALA A 60 8.22 2.96 -7.24
C ALA A 60 9.26 3.01 -8.38
N ILE A 61 9.40 1.95 -9.17
CA ILE A 61 10.23 1.94 -10.40
C ILE A 61 9.73 2.98 -11.42
N ILE A 62 8.41 3.14 -11.58
CA ILE A 62 7.84 4.19 -12.46
C ILE A 62 8.23 5.57 -11.94
N VAL A 63 8.08 5.79 -10.62
CA VAL A 63 8.48 7.07 -10.00
C VAL A 63 9.95 7.35 -10.26
N ALA A 64 10.82 6.36 -10.10
CA ALA A 64 12.26 6.51 -10.32
C ALA A 64 12.62 6.91 -11.77
N VAL A 65 11.90 6.39 -12.76
CA VAL A 65 12.08 6.80 -14.16
C VAL A 65 11.66 8.27 -14.36
N GLU A 66 10.49 8.66 -13.86
CA GLU A 66 9.98 10.03 -13.99
C GLU A 66 10.85 11.04 -13.24
N ARG A 67 11.42 10.64 -12.10
CA ARG A 67 12.37 11.43 -11.31
C ARG A 67 13.82 11.37 -11.85
N LYS A 68 14.07 10.55 -12.89
CA LYS A 68 15.39 10.38 -13.51
C LYS A 68 16.46 9.80 -12.57
N TRP A 69 16.06 9.00 -11.58
CA TRP A 69 16.99 8.24 -10.73
C TRP A 69 17.52 7.01 -11.46
N ILE A 70 16.71 6.46 -12.37
CA ILE A 70 17.09 5.39 -13.27
C ILE A 70 16.60 5.71 -14.69
N THR A 71 17.19 5.06 -15.68
CA THR A 71 16.73 5.13 -17.06
C THR A 71 15.53 4.25 -17.33
N ARG A 72 14.74 4.57 -18.35
CA ARG A 72 13.65 3.71 -18.80
C ARG A 72 14.10 2.33 -19.23
N VAL A 73 15.31 2.20 -19.78
CA VAL A 73 15.89 0.91 -20.21
C VAL A 73 16.15 0.01 -18.99
N GLU A 74 16.77 0.56 -17.94
CA GLU A 74 16.97 -0.16 -16.68
C GLU A 74 15.65 -0.60 -16.05
N ALA A 75 14.65 0.28 -16.07
CA ALA A 75 13.32 -0.04 -15.57
C ALA A 75 12.66 -1.17 -16.36
N VAL A 76 12.73 -1.15 -17.70
CA VAL A 76 12.22 -2.22 -18.57
C VAL A 76 12.90 -3.54 -18.24
N ALA A 77 14.23 -3.56 -18.08
CA ALA A 77 14.98 -4.75 -17.72
C ALA A 77 14.55 -5.31 -16.35
N ARG A 78 14.40 -4.45 -15.34
CA ARG A 78 13.96 -4.86 -13.98
C ARG A 78 12.52 -5.39 -13.99
N ILE A 79 11.59 -4.70 -14.64
CA ILE A 79 10.19 -5.14 -14.76
C ILE A 79 10.10 -6.46 -15.52
N SER A 80 10.86 -6.64 -16.59
CA SER A 80 10.89 -7.90 -17.35
C SER A 80 11.40 -9.06 -16.48
N LYS A 81 12.42 -8.83 -15.65
CA LYS A 81 12.91 -9.82 -14.69
C LYS A 81 11.82 -10.22 -13.69
N ILE A 82 11.14 -9.26 -13.09
CA ILE A 82 10.03 -9.49 -12.13
C ILE A 82 8.91 -10.29 -12.80
N LEU A 83 8.49 -9.92 -13.99
CA LEU A 83 7.41 -10.60 -14.73
C LEU A 83 7.81 -12.02 -15.14
N SER A 84 9.06 -12.26 -15.53
CA SER A 84 9.59 -13.59 -15.81
C SER A 84 9.56 -14.47 -14.57
N PHE A 85 9.89 -13.93 -13.40
CA PHE A 85 9.78 -14.63 -12.12
C PHE A 85 8.32 -14.95 -11.77
N LEU A 86 7.43 -13.96 -11.78
CA LEU A 86 6.01 -14.13 -11.47
C LEU A 86 5.32 -15.16 -12.40
N SER A 87 5.78 -15.30 -13.64
CA SER A 87 5.21 -16.25 -14.60
C SER A 87 5.45 -17.71 -14.22
N ARG A 88 6.42 -18.00 -13.35
CA ARG A 88 6.78 -19.36 -12.89
C ARG A 88 6.60 -19.57 -11.38
N ALA A 89 6.31 -18.51 -10.61
CA ALA A 89 6.05 -18.60 -9.18
C ALA A 89 4.75 -19.37 -8.89
N ASP A 90 4.68 -19.97 -7.70
CA ASP A 90 3.47 -20.67 -7.24
C ASP A 90 2.27 -19.74 -7.23
N ARG A 91 1.15 -20.24 -7.77
CA ARG A 91 -0.13 -19.55 -7.80
C ARG A 91 -1.27 -20.52 -7.50
N TYR A 92 -2.27 -20.04 -6.81
CA TYR A 92 -3.42 -20.84 -6.42
C TYR A 92 -4.69 -20.16 -6.94
N HIS A 93 -5.35 -20.77 -7.90
CA HIS A 93 -6.45 -20.12 -8.64
C HIS A 93 -6.05 -18.76 -9.21
N GLY A 94 -4.79 -18.67 -9.68
CA GLY A 94 -4.20 -17.46 -10.25
C GLY A 94 -3.71 -16.43 -9.22
N ALA A 95 -4.09 -16.51 -7.95
CA ALA A 95 -3.61 -15.63 -6.89
C ALA A 95 -2.24 -16.09 -6.35
N PHE A 96 -1.43 -15.12 -5.92
CA PHE A 96 -0.13 -15.34 -5.28
C PHE A 96 -0.27 -15.50 -3.77
N ALA A 97 0.73 -16.11 -3.15
CA ALA A 97 0.84 -16.17 -1.71
C ALA A 97 1.27 -14.82 -1.13
N HIS A 98 1.06 -14.62 0.17
CA HIS A 98 1.55 -13.44 0.90
C HIS A 98 3.06 -13.30 0.76
N TRP A 99 3.80 -14.39 1.06
CA TRP A 99 5.23 -14.50 0.92
C TRP A 99 5.64 -15.58 -0.09
N ILE A 100 6.67 -15.29 -0.85
CA ILE A 100 7.24 -16.17 -1.86
C ILE A 100 8.76 -16.23 -1.64
N ASP A 101 9.36 -17.39 -1.83
CA ASP A 101 10.80 -17.55 -1.89
C ASP A 101 11.31 -16.94 -3.21
N GLY A 102 12.14 -15.90 -3.10
CA GLY A 102 12.61 -15.12 -4.24
C GLY A 102 13.58 -15.89 -5.16
N SER A 103 14.20 -16.95 -4.66
CA SER A 103 15.12 -17.80 -5.44
C SER A 103 14.37 -18.88 -6.22
N THR A 104 13.36 -19.50 -5.62
CA THR A 104 12.66 -20.66 -6.16
C THR A 104 11.28 -20.36 -6.74
N GLY A 105 10.63 -19.30 -6.31
CA GLY A 105 9.23 -18.99 -6.64
C GLY A 105 8.22 -19.80 -5.83
N LYS A 106 8.65 -20.53 -4.81
CA LYS A 106 7.78 -21.33 -3.95
C LYS A 106 7.13 -20.49 -2.87
N THR A 107 5.92 -20.88 -2.48
CA THR A 107 5.21 -20.24 -1.36
C THR A 107 5.96 -20.43 -0.04
N ILE A 108 6.14 -19.34 0.70
CA ILE A 108 6.53 -19.35 2.10
C ILE A 108 5.28 -19.06 2.95
N ALA A 109 5.04 -19.87 3.96
CA ALA A 109 3.89 -19.69 4.84
C ALA A 109 4.01 -18.41 5.68
N PHE A 110 3.08 -17.48 5.53
CA PHE A 110 2.96 -16.32 6.42
C PHE A 110 2.52 -16.74 7.83
N SER A 111 1.63 -17.70 7.90
CA SER A 111 1.24 -18.39 9.14
C SER A 111 0.84 -19.84 8.84
N LYS A 112 0.63 -20.64 9.87
CA LYS A 112 0.31 -22.09 9.74
C LYS A 112 -0.82 -22.39 8.75
N LYS A 113 -1.82 -21.52 8.62
CA LYS A 113 -2.96 -21.71 7.72
C LYS A 113 -2.94 -20.78 6.51
N ASP A 114 -2.00 -19.86 6.46
CA ASP A 114 -1.77 -18.90 5.38
C ASP A 114 -0.48 -19.31 4.65
N ASN A 115 -0.60 -20.39 3.89
CA ASN A 115 0.47 -20.99 3.09
C ASN A 115 0.01 -21.25 1.64
N GLY A 116 -0.82 -20.38 1.13
CA GLY A 116 -1.38 -20.45 -0.22
C GLY A 116 -1.77 -19.11 -0.77
N ALA A 117 -2.96 -19.01 -1.38
CA ALA A 117 -3.45 -17.77 -1.97
C ALA A 117 -3.76 -16.70 -0.94
N ASP A 118 -3.31 -15.47 -1.20
CA ASP A 118 -3.76 -14.23 -0.55
C ASP A 118 -4.25 -13.26 -1.64
N ILE A 119 -5.58 -13.04 -1.73
CA ILE A 119 -6.15 -12.19 -2.79
C ILE A 119 -5.98 -10.70 -2.51
N VAL A 120 -5.74 -10.30 -1.27
CA VAL A 120 -5.50 -8.89 -0.93
C VAL A 120 -4.10 -8.49 -1.32
N GLU A 121 -3.08 -9.29 -0.95
CA GLU A 121 -1.70 -9.11 -1.42
C GLU A 121 -1.61 -9.17 -2.95
N THR A 122 -2.33 -10.13 -3.56
CA THR A 122 -2.47 -10.23 -5.02
C THR A 122 -3.09 -8.96 -5.61
N SER A 123 -4.07 -8.34 -4.94
CA SER A 123 -4.67 -7.10 -5.43
C SER A 123 -3.71 -5.91 -5.37
N PHE A 124 -2.86 -5.80 -4.35
CA PHE A 124 -1.81 -4.79 -4.30
C PHE A 124 -0.76 -5.00 -5.41
N LEU A 125 -0.39 -6.25 -5.68
CA LEU A 125 0.48 -6.58 -6.80
C LEU A 125 -0.14 -6.14 -8.13
N PHE A 126 -1.41 -6.48 -8.40
CA PHE A 126 -2.07 -6.10 -9.65
C PHE A 126 -2.39 -4.61 -9.74
N GLN A 127 -2.60 -3.91 -8.63
CA GLN A 127 -2.65 -2.45 -8.64
C GLN A 127 -1.35 -1.88 -9.22
N GLY A 128 -0.20 -2.44 -8.84
CA GLY A 128 1.10 -2.08 -9.39
C GLY A 128 1.27 -2.49 -10.85
N LEU A 129 0.99 -3.75 -11.19
CA LEU A 129 1.19 -4.28 -12.54
C LEU A 129 0.30 -3.60 -13.59
N LEU A 130 -0.97 -3.29 -13.26
CA LEU A 130 -1.85 -2.55 -14.16
C LEU A 130 -1.36 -1.10 -14.35
N THR A 131 -0.77 -0.48 -13.32
CA THR A 131 -0.11 0.83 -13.44
C THR A 131 1.11 0.75 -14.37
N VAL A 132 1.94 -0.30 -14.24
CA VAL A 132 3.07 -0.59 -15.13
C VAL A 132 2.61 -0.75 -16.58
N LYS A 133 1.52 -1.50 -16.81
CA LYS A 133 0.94 -1.69 -18.15
C LYS A 133 0.54 -0.36 -18.81
N GLN A 134 0.05 0.60 -18.04
CA GLN A 134 -0.32 1.93 -18.53
C GLN A 134 0.88 2.87 -18.72
N TYR A 135 2.00 2.60 -18.07
CA TYR A 135 3.22 3.40 -18.21
C TYR A 135 4.10 2.97 -19.38
N PHE A 136 4.36 1.66 -19.54
CA PHE A 136 5.22 1.12 -20.59
C PHE A 136 4.41 0.87 -21.86
N THR A 137 4.23 1.91 -22.68
CA THR A 137 3.32 1.91 -23.86
C THR A 137 4.03 2.09 -25.18
N LYS A 138 5.38 2.11 -25.23
CA LYS A 138 6.12 2.19 -26.48
C LYS A 138 5.84 0.96 -27.35
N ARG A 139 5.93 1.14 -28.70
CA ARG A 139 5.68 0.11 -29.70
C ARG A 139 6.93 -0.72 -30.03
N ASN A 140 7.77 -1.01 -29.01
CA ASN A 140 8.89 -1.94 -29.12
C ASN A 140 8.52 -3.30 -28.53
N GLU A 141 9.29 -4.32 -28.82
CA GLU A 141 9.01 -5.71 -28.42
C GLU A 141 9.09 -5.88 -26.90
N GLU A 142 10.01 -5.20 -26.23
CA GLU A 142 10.21 -5.32 -24.78
C GLU A 142 8.99 -4.79 -23.99
N GLU A 143 8.53 -3.58 -24.31
CA GLU A 143 7.37 -3.01 -23.61
C GLU A 143 6.07 -3.70 -24.03
N LYS A 144 5.97 -4.20 -25.28
CA LYS A 144 4.86 -5.03 -25.72
C LYS A 144 4.81 -6.33 -24.91
N TRP A 145 5.94 -7.01 -24.75
CA TRP A 145 6.03 -8.23 -23.94
C TRP A 145 5.60 -7.99 -22.48
N ILE A 146 6.05 -6.88 -21.87
CA ILE A 146 5.60 -6.48 -20.52
C ILE A 146 4.08 -6.43 -20.45
N ARG A 147 3.43 -5.72 -21.39
CA ARG A 147 1.97 -5.61 -21.40
C ARG A 147 1.27 -6.93 -21.63
N ASP A 148 1.79 -7.77 -22.49
CA ASP A 148 1.22 -9.08 -22.82
C ASP A 148 1.29 -10.03 -21.61
N VAL A 149 2.43 -10.08 -20.91
CA VAL A 149 2.60 -10.91 -19.70
C VAL A 149 1.68 -10.42 -18.59
N ILE A 150 1.63 -9.11 -18.33
CA ILE A 150 0.71 -8.56 -17.31
C ILE A 150 -0.73 -8.91 -17.66
N THR A 151 -1.13 -8.77 -18.92
CA THR A 151 -2.49 -9.07 -19.38
C THR A 151 -2.84 -10.55 -19.18
N ARG A 152 -1.88 -11.46 -19.46
CA ARG A 152 -2.05 -12.89 -19.24
C ARG A 152 -2.23 -13.21 -17.77
N LEU A 153 -1.29 -12.76 -16.91
CA LEU A 153 -1.35 -12.99 -15.46
C LEU A 153 -2.64 -12.41 -14.85
N TRP A 154 -3.08 -11.23 -15.31
CA TRP A 154 -4.31 -10.57 -14.88
C TRP A 154 -5.55 -11.41 -15.18
N LYS A 155 -5.65 -11.99 -16.38
CA LYS A 155 -6.77 -12.83 -16.79
C LYS A 155 -6.88 -14.15 -16.03
N GLU A 156 -5.74 -14.66 -15.54
CA GLU A 156 -5.64 -15.96 -14.88
C GLU A 156 -6.08 -15.95 -13.41
N VAL A 157 -6.33 -14.79 -12.80
CA VAL A 157 -6.81 -14.72 -11.41
C VAL A 157 -8.32 -15.00 -11.36
N ASN A 158 -8.69 -16.07 -10.71
CA ASN A 158 -10.09 -16.52 -10.57
C ASN A 158 -10.79 -15.79 -9.39
N TRP A 159 -11.00 -14.49 -9.52
CA TRP A 159 -11.55 -13.67 -8.43
C TRP A 159 -12.91 -14.17 -7.92
N ASP A 160 -13.80 -14.60 -8.80
CA ASP A 160 -15.13 -15.12 -8.48
C ASP A 160 -15.05 -16.42 -7.66
N TRP A 161 -14.02 -17.23 -7.86
CA TRP A 161 -13.78 -18.44 -7.08
C TRP A 161 -13.59 -18.14 -5.58
N PHE A 162 -12.96 -17.01 -5.24
CA PHE A 162 -12.76 -16.58 -3.86
C PHE A 162 -14.05 -16.12 -3.16
N THR A 163 -15.17 -16.08 -3.86
CA THR A 163 -16.49 -15.91 -3.22
C THR A 163 -17.00 -17.20 -2.58
N ARG A 164 -16.49 -18.37 -2.99
CA ARG A 164 -17.02 -19.71 -2.60
C ARG A 164 -18.51 -19.86 -2.95
N GLY A 165 -18.98 -19.19 -4.00
CA GLY A 165 -20.40 -19.13 -4.38
C GLY A 165 -21.28 -18.29 -3.43
N ARG A 166 -20.69 -17.42 -2.61
CA ARG A 166 -21.37 -16.54 -1.65
C ARG A 166 -21.25 -15.06 -2.06
N ASP A 167 -21.98 -14.20 -1.39
CA ASP A 167 -22.00 -12.76 -1.64
C ASP A 167 -20.88 -12.00 -0.89
N VAL A 168 -19.68 -12.58 -0.78
CA VAL A 168 -18.52 -11.98 -0.09
C VAL A 168 -17.23 -12.61 -0.61
N LEU A 169 -16.13 -11.85 -0.66
CA LEU A 169 -14.80 -12.39 -0.93
C LEU A 169 -14.16 -12.93 0.36
N TYR A 170 -13.42 -14.02 0.22
CA TYR A 170 -12.60 -14.60 1.29
C TYR A 170 -11.13 -14.33 1.00
N TRP A 171 -10.38 -13.96 2.05
CA TRP A 171 -9.01 -13.46 1.97
C TRP A 171 -8.01 -14.51 1.51
N HIS A 172 -8.07 -15.70 2.15
CA HIS A 172 -7.05 -16.73 2.03
C HIS A 172 -7.62 -18.07 1.57
N TRP A 173 -6.81 -18.78 0.80
CA TRP A 173 -7.02 -20.20 0.56
C TRP A 173 -5.67 -20.94 0.61
N SER A 174 -5.66 -22.13 1.21
CA SER A 174 -4.47 -22.97 1.37
C SER A 174 -4.67 -24.31 0.68
N PRO A 175 -3.67 -24.84 -0.02
CA PRO A 175 -3.74 -26.17 -0.60
C PRO A 175 -3.89 -27.28 0.47
N GLU A 176 -3.31 -27.07 1.66
CA GLU A 176 -3.36 -28.04 2.77
C GLU A 176 -4.57 -27.83 3.68
N HIS A 177 -4.92 -26.58 3.95
CA HIS A 177 -5.94 -26.21 4.92
C HIS A 177 -7.22 -25.69 4.26
N GLN A 178 -7.24 -25.54 2.93
CA GLN A 178 -8.36 -25.00 2.16
C GLN A 178 -8.89 -23.69 2.77
N TRP A 179 -10.15 -23.61 3.11
CA TRP A 179 -10.81 -22.42 3.63
C TRP A 179 -10.79 -22.31 5.17
N LYS A 180 -9.89 -23.02 5.87
CA LYS A 180 -9.88 -23.04 7.36
C LYS A 180 -9.63 -21.68 8.03
N MET A 181 -8.98 -20.74 7.34
CA MET A 181 -8.88 -19.34 7.83
C MET A 181 -10.27 -18.70 7.91
N ASN A 182 -11.12 -18.97 6.92
CA ASN A 182 -12.49 -18.47 6.80
C ASN A 182 -12.65 -16.96 7.03
N LEU A 183 -11.60 -16.17 6.70
CA LEU A 183 -11.58 -14.73 6.87
C LEU A 183 -12.29 -14.06 5.69
N LYS A 184 -13.43 -13.46 5.97
CA LYS A 184 -14.16 -12.65 5.00
C LYS A 184 -13.56 -11.26 4.88
N ILE A 185 -13.62 -10.68 3.69
CA ILE A 185 -13.24 -9.28 3.46
C ILE A 185 -14.53 -8.45 3.55
N GLU A 186 -14.78 -7.86 4.71
CA GLU A 186 -16.02 -7.15 5.01
C GLU A 186 -15.75 -5.79 5.68
N GLY A 187 -16.52 -4.78 5.30
CA GLY A 187 -16.43 -3.45 5.88
C GLY A 187 -15.22 -2.64 5.39
N TYR A 188 -15.15 -1.37 5.81
CA TYR A 188 -14.06 -0.49 5.40
C TYR A 188 -12.73 -0.91 6.03
N ASN A 189 -11.80 -1.29 5.17
CA ASN A 189 -10.40 -1.59 5.45
C ASN A 189 -9.55 -1.33 4.20
N GLU A 190 -8.32 -1.82 4.14
CA GLU A 190 -7.39 -1.66 3.01
C GLU A 190 -7.82 -2.37 1.72
N ALA A 191 -8.74 -3.34 1.81
CA ALA A 191 -9.05 -4.26 0.72
C ALA A 191 -10.17 -3.77 -0.24
N LEU A 192 -10.55 -2.47 -0.25
CA LEU A 192 -11.43 -1.93 -1.28
C LEU A 192 -10.93 -2.24 -2.69
N ILE A 193 -9.62 -2.10 -2.89
CA ILE A 193 -8.98 -2.37 -4.19
C ILE A 193 -9.20 -3.82 -4.65
N THR A 194 -9.28 -4.78 -3.73
CA THR A 194 -9.55 -6.18 -4.03
C THR A 194 -10.93 -6.36 -4.68
N TYR A 195 -11.95 -5.71 -4.15
CA TYR A 195 -13.28 -5.72 -4.75
C TYR A 195 -13.35 -4.98 -6.09
N VAL A 196 -12.66 -3.86 -6.21
CA VAL A 196 -12.57 -3.12 -7.47
C VAL A 196 -11.93 -3.99 -8.55
N LEU A 197 -10.79 -4.63 -8.26
CA LEU A 197 -10.11 -5.51 -9.19
C LEU A 197 -10.90 -6.78 -9.49
N ALA A 198 -11.51 -7.38 -8.48
CA ALA A 198 -12.38 -8.54 -8.69
C ALA A 198 -13.56 -8.23 -9.63
N ALA A 199 -14.17 -7.04 -9.51
CA ALA A 199 -15.22 -6.60 -10.44
C ALA A 199 -14.68 -6.22 -11.83
N ALA A 200 -13.43 -5.77 -11.91
CA ALA A 200 -12.74 -5.37 -13.13
C ALA A 200 -12.23 -6.56 -13.96
N SER A 201 -12.13 -7.75 -13.38
CA SER A 201 -11.59 -8.93 -14.05
C SER A 201 -12.32 -9.19 -15.37
N PRO A 202 -11.58 -9.42 -16.49
CA PRO A 202 -12.21 -9.65 -17.79
C PRO A 202 -12.83 -11.04 -17.92
N GLN A 203 -12.43 -12.03 -17.10
CA GLN A 203 -12.87 -13.43 -17.19
C GLN A 203 -13.58 -13.92 -15.93
N HIS A 204 -13.16 -13.47 -14.76
CA HIS A 204 -13.59 -13.98 -13.45
C HIS A 204 -14.16 -12.86 -12.57
N ALA A 205 -15.04 -12.04 -13.15
CA ALA A 205 -15.54 -10.86 -12.48
C ALA A 205 -16.68 -11.17 -11.50
N ILE A 206 -16.55 -10.69 -10.28
CA ILE A 206 -17.63 -10.71 -9.29
C ILE A 206 -18.80 -9.79 -9.70
N SER A 207 -19.98 -10.07 -9.18
CA SER A 207 -21.16 -9.21 -9.35
C SER A 207 -21.15 -8.02 -8.37
N LYS A 208 -21.95 -6.98 -8.67
CA LYS A 208 -22.19 -5.86 -7.75
C LYS A 208 -22.77 -6.34 -6.41
N ASN A 209 -23.59 -7.39 -6.42
CA ASN A 209 -24.18 -7.95 -5.21
C ASN A 209 -23.11 -8.44 -4.21
N VAL A 210 -22.01 -9.03 -4.70
CA VAL A 210 -20.86 -9.44 -3.86
C VAL A 210 -20.20 -8.21 -3.19
N TYR A 211 -20.12 -7.09 -3.91
CA TYR A 211 -19.63 -5.84 -3.34
C TYR A 211 -20.59 -5.25 -2.31
N ASP A 212 -21.86 -5.13 -2.67
CA ASP A 212 -22.87 -4.49 -1.80
C ASP A 212 -23.04 -5.25 -0.48
N LYS A 213 -23.13 -6.59 -0.53
CA LYS A 213 -23.33 -7.43 0.65
C LYS A 213 -22.02 -7.76 1.40
N GLY A 214 -20.95 -8.03 0.67
CA GLY A 214 -19.64 -8.37 1.24
C GLY A 214 -18.93 -7.14 1.77
N TRP A 215 -18.36 -6.33 0.87
CA TRP A 215 -17.62 -5.13 1.27
C TRP A 215 -18.48 -4.14 2.05
N ALA A 216 -19.55 -3.66 1.43
CA ALA A 216 -20.36 -2.60 2.00
C ALA A 216 -21.31 -3.06 3.11
N ARG A 217 -21.52 -4.39 3.26
CA ARG A 217 -22.44 -4.98 4.24
C ARG A 217 -23.83 -4.32 4.19
N ASN A 218 -24.31 -4.01 2.98
CA ASN A 218 -25.52 -3.23 2.71
C ASN A 218 -25.57 -1.88 3.44
N GLY A 219 -24.42 -1.29 3.76
CA GLY A 219 -24.26 -0.03 4.44
C GLY A 219 -23.88 -0.12 5.92
N ASP A 220 -23.78 -1.30 6.52
CA ASP A 220 -23.38 -1.49 7.93
C ASP A 220 -21.91 -1.09 8.17
N MET A 221 -21.13 -0.85 7.12
CA MET A 221 -19.78 -0.28 7.25
C MET A 221 -19.79 1.22 7.59
N LYS A 222 -20.96 1.89 7.57
CA LYS A 222 -21.07 3.32 7.91
C LYS A 222 -20.88 3.51 9.42
N ASN A 223 -20.09 4.52 9.79
CA ASN A 223 -19.88 4.90 11.19
C ASN A 223 -20.75 6.10 11.58
N GLY A 224 -20.46 7.27 11.02
CA GLY A 224 -21.25 8.50 11.24
C GLY A 224 -20.99 9.22 12.55
N GLN A 225 -20.20 8.66 13.48
CA GLN A 225 -19.85 9.28 14.76
C GLN A 225 -18.76 10.35 14.60
N VAL A 226 -18.58 11.16 15.65
CA VAL A 226 -17.58 12.23 15.71
C VAL A 226 -16.46 11.82 16.65
N PHE A 227 -15.23 11.80 16.16
CA PHE A 227 -14.01 11.53 16.93
C PHE A 227 -13.04 12.70 16.77
N CYS A 228 -12.50 13.22 17.87
CA CYS A 228 -11.58 14.36 17.83
C CYS A 228 -12.12 15.52 16.95
N ASP A 229 -13.40 15.87 17.10
CA ASP A 229 -14.12 16.90 16.31
C ASP A 229 -14.18 16.65 14.80
N VAL A 230 -14.05 15.40 14.36
CA VAL A 230 -14.16 15.00 12.95
C VAL A 230 -15.20 13.90 12.81
N LYS A 231 -16.19 14.10 11.94
CA LYS A 231 -17.18 13.07 11.61
C LYS A 231 -16.55 12.01 10.72
N LEU A 232 -16.58 10.75 11.17
CA LEU A 232 -16.06 9.60 10.45
C LEU A 232 -17.17 8.95 9.58
N PRO A 233 -17.05 8.91 8.25
CA PRO A 233 -18.10 8.31 7.43
C PRO A 233 -18.18 6.77 7.53
N LEU A 234 -17.03 6.08 7.50
CA LEU A 234 -16.94 4.62 7.42
C LEU A 234 -15.96 4.03 8.42
N GLY A 235 -16.11 2.73 8.68
CA GLY A 235 -15.11 1.92 9.38
C GLY A 235 -15.29 1.84 10.88
N PRO A 236 -14.33 1.25 11.59
CA PRO A 236 -14.35 1.13 13.04
C PRO A 236 -14.21 2.49 13.70
N ASP A 237 -14.51 2.56 15.00
CA ASP A 237 -14.35 3.77 15.80
C ASP A 237 -12.91 4.30 15.67
N PHE A 238 -12.78 5.63 15.54
CA PHE A 238 -11.54 6.35 15.21
C PHE A 238 -10.93 5.99 13.84
N GLY A 239 -11.50 5.12 13.04
CA GLY A 239 -11.05 4.74 11.69
C GLY A 239 -10.13 3.53 11.61
N GLY A 240 -9.56 3.08 12.71
CA GLY A 240 -8.54 2.02 12.69
C GLY A 240 -7.13 2.52 12.31
N PRO A 241 -6.23 1.63 11.85
CA PRO A 241 -4.88 1.98 11.42
C PRO A 241 -4.89 2.72 10.09
N LEU A 242 -3.95 3.67 9.90
CA LEU A 242 -3.95 4.55 8.73
C LEU A 242 -3.69 3.85 7.39
N PHE A 243 -3.11 2.65 7.38
CA PHE A 243 -2.92 1.93 6.12
C PHE A 243 -4.25 1.64 5.40
N PHE A 244 -5.39 1.63 6.09
CA PHE A 244 -6.72 1.55 5.47
C PHE A 244 -6.99 2.68 4.47
N ALA A 245 -6.46 3.87 4.74
CA ALA A 245 -6.59 5.04 3.87
C ALA A 245 -5.49 5.13 2.79
N HIS A 246 -4.49 4.23 2.84
CA HIS A 246 -3.31 4.35 2.00
C HIS A 246 -3.17 3.21 0.97
N PHE A 247 -3.12 1.93 1.41
CA PHE A 247 -2.70 0.81 0.58
C PHE A 247 -3.58 0.61 -0.65
N GLY A 248 -4.90 0.58 -0.46
CA GLY A 248 -5.86 0.46 -1.55
C GLY A 248 -5.91 1.68 -2.47
N PHE A 249 -5.41 2.83 -2.01
CA PHE A 249 -5.46 4.10 -2.72
C PHE A 249 -4.11 4.54 -3.30
N SER A 250 -3.13 3.68 -3.36
CA SER A 250 -1.84 3.99 -4.00
C SER A 250 -1.97 4.22 -5.51
N GLY A 251 -2.83 3.45 -6.18
CA GLY A 251 -3.22 3.62 -7.60
C GLY A 251 -4.65 4.11 -7.79
N LEU A 252 -5.58 3.68 -6.93
CA LEU A 252 -6.99 4.11 -6.98
C LEU A 252 -7.13 5.54 -6.46
N ASP A 253 -7.46 6.50 -7.32
CA ASP A 253 -7.62 7.91 -6.95
C ASP A 253 -8.87 8.14 -6.10
N PRO A 254 -8.76 8.50 -4.81
CA PRO A 254 -9.92 8.73 -3.96
C PRO A 254 -10.62 10.06 -4.23
N ARG A 255 -10.02 10.99 -4.99
CA ARG A 255 -10.57 12.32 -5.25
C ARG A 255 -11.82 12.23 -6.14
N GLY A 256 -12.94 12.55 -5.54
CA GLY A 256 -14.25 12.46 -6.21
C GLY A 256 -14.73 11.02 -6.47
N LEU A 257 -14.03 10.02 -5.90
CA LEU A 257 -14.45 8.62 -5.95
C LEU A 257 -15.60 8.40 -4.95
N LYS A 258 -16.78 8.06 -5.48
CA LYS A 258 -18.02 7.87 -4.70
C LYS A 258 -18.76 6.65 -5.17
N ASP A 259 -19.40 5.97 -4.24
CA ASP A 259 -20.39 4.93 -4.51
C ASP A 259 -21.72 5.24 -3.83
N GLY A 260 -22.60 4.24 -3.67
CA GLY A 260 -23.86 4.39 -2.95
C GLY A 260 -23.72 4.55 -1.43
N PHE A 261 -22.52 4.38 -0.88
CA PHE A 261 -22.28 4.32 0.56
C PHE A 261 -21.45 5.48 1.06
N ALA A 262 -20.44 5.94 0.31
CA ALA A 262 -19.49 6.96 0.73
C ALA A 262 -18.87 7.79 -0.40
N ASP A 263 -18.22 8.90 0.02
CA ASP A 263 -17.20 9.65 -0.71
C ASP A 263 -15.83 9.28 -0.11
N TYR A 264 -15.03 8.53 -0.85
CA TYR A 264 -13.77 7.97 -0.33
C TYR A 264 -12.68 9.03 -0.12
N GLY A 265 -12.71 10.13 -0.87
CA GLY A 265 -11.83 11.27 -0.58
C GLY A 265 -12.15 11.92 0.76
N LYS A 266 -13.43 12.07 1.08
CA LYS A 266 -13.85 12.59 2.40
C LYS A 266 -13.58 11.59 3.52
N GLN A 267 -13.78 10.29 3.26
CA GLN A 267 -13.48 9.23 4.22
C GLN A 267 -12.00 9.23 4.61
N ASN A 268 -11.10 9.19 3.62
CA ASN A 268 -9.66 9.14 3.89
C ASN A 268 -9.16 10.40 4.59
N LEU A 269 -9.63 11.58 4.17
CA LEU A 269 -9.32 12.84 4.84
C LEU A 269 -9.80 12.85 6.31
N ALA A 270 -11.02 12.36 6.57
CA ALA A 270 -11.56 12.29 7.94
C ALA A 270 -10.73 11.34 8.81
N HIS A 271 -10.41 10.15 8.31
CA HIS A 271 -9.62 9.16 9.00
C HIS A 271 -8.22 9.69 9.36
N VAL A 272 -7.52 10.30 8.39
CA VAL A 272 -6.20 10.91 8.64
C VAL A 272 -6.28 12.04 9.67
N LYS A 273 -7.29 12.91 9.57
CA LYS A 273 -7.48 14.00 10.56
C LYS A 273 -7.78 13.49 11.97
N ILE A 274 -8.55 12.42 12.10
CA ILE A 274 -8.82 11.79 13.39
C ILE A 274 -7.53 11.26 14.01
N ASN A 275 -6.73 10.52 13.24
CA ASN A 275 -5.47 9.96 13.70
C ASN A 275 -4.47 11.06 14.10
N TYR A 276 -4.32 12.11 13.28
CA TYR A 276 -3.51 13.28 13.58
C TYR A 276 -3.95 13.96 14.88
N ARG A 277 -5.25 14.29 15.01
CA ARG A 277 -5.79 14.98 16.20
C ARG A 277 -5.71 14.13 17.46
N TYR A 278 -5.87 12.81 17.33
CA TYR A 278 -5.68 11.90 18.44
C TYR A 278 -4.24 11.99 18.98
N CYS A 279 -3.24 11.95 18.10
CA CYS A 279 -1.84 12.12 18.52
C CYS A 279 -1.55 13.52 19.09
N VAL A 280 -2.15 14.58 18.54
CA VAL A 280 -2.03 15.95 19.08
C VAL A 280 -2.66 16.06 20.46
N ASN A 281 -3.85 15.49 20.66
CA ASN A 281 -4.55 15.48 21.96
C ASN A 281 -3.84 14.59 22.98
N ASN A 282 -3.14 13.58 22.51
CA ASN A 282 -2.32 12.66 23.32
C ASN A 282 -3.00 12.17 24.61
N PRO A 283 -4.17 11.53 24.53
CA PRO A 283 -4.98 11.21 25.71
C PRO A 283 -4.30 10.21 26.66
N ARG A 284 -3.27 9.52 26.21
CA ARG A 284 -2.50 8.54 27.00
C ARG A 284 -1.18 9.10 27.55
N GLY A 285 -0.82 10.35 27.19
CA GLY A 285 0.37 11.03 27.70
C GLY A 285 1.70 10.43 27.20
N PHE A 286 1.73 9.86 25.97
CA PHE A 286 2.95 9.34 25.40
C PHE A 286 3.95 10.44 25.05
N GLU A 287 5.22 10.22 25.40
CA GLU A 287 6.29 11.13 25.04
C GLU A 287 6.47 11.20 23.52
N GLY A 288 6.70 12.41 23.00
CA GLY A 288 6.94 12.65 21.59
C GLY A 288 5.68 12.77 20.71
N TYR A 289 4.47 12.51 21.22
CA TYR A 289 3.25 12.74 20.46
C TYR A 289 2.95 14.24 20.34
N GLY A 290 2.51 14.69 19.17
CA GLY A 290 2.17 16.10 18.97
C GLY A 290 1.93 16.47 17.50
N LYS A 291 1.91 17.78 17.21
CA LYS A 291 1.64 18.31 15.87
C LYS A 291 2.65 17.87 14.81
N GLU A 292 3.88 17.62 15.20
CA GLU A 292 4.98 17.25 14.32
C GLU A 292 5.36 15.76 14.44
N SER A 293 4.72 15.02 15.36
CA SER A 293 5.00 13.61 15.58
C SER A 293 3.71 12.84 15.83
N TRP A 294 3.25 12.19 14.76
CA TRP A 294 1.98 11.47 14.69
C TRP A 294 2.02 10.38 13.62
N GLY A 295 1.04 9.50 13.65
CA GLY A 295 0.86 8.46 12.64
C GLY A 295 0.78 7.07 13.24
N LEU A 296 -0.45 6.58 13.44
CA LEU A 296 -0.72 5.24 13.94
C LEU A 296 -1.12 4.34 12.78
N SER A 297 -0.30 3.33 12.54
CA SER A 297 -0.50 2.32 11.50
C SER A 297 0.20 1.03 11.91
N ALA A 298 0.11 -0.01 11.07
CA ALA A 298 0.82 -1.24 11.34
C ALA A 298 2.33 -1.06 11.13
N CYS A 299 3.12 -1.39 12.14
CA CYS A 299 4.57 -1.22 12.15
C CYS A 299 5.26 -2.10 13.19
N ASP A 300 6.58 -2.16 13.14
CA ASP A 300 7.37 -2.85 14.15
C ASP A 300 7.38 -2.08 15.48
N TYR A 301 7.27 -2.81 16.57
CA TYR A 301 7.61 -2.36 17.91
C TYR A 301 8.39 -3.42 18.65
N LYS A 302 9.61 -3.09 19.07
CA LYS A 302 10.58 -4.05 19.61
C LYS A 302 10.78 -5.20 18.61
N LYS A 303 10.42 -6.43 18.96
CA LYS A 303 10.62 -7.61 18.11
C LYS A 303 9.33 -8.10 17.42
N ARG A 304 8.27 -7.29 17.41
CA ARG A 304 6.96 -7.69 16.89
C ARG A 304 6.37 -6.64 15.96
N TYR A 305 5.69 -7.11 14.93
CA TYR A 305 4.82 -6.26 14.11
C TYR A 305 3.49 -6.06 14.83
N HIS A 306 3.05 -4.82 14.95
CA HIS A 306 1.82 -4.45 15.64
C HIS A 306 0.98 -3.51 14.78
N GLU A 307 -0.32 -3.75 14.80
CA GLU A 307 -1.30 -2.83 14.27
C GLU A 307 -1.57 -1.73 15.31
N GLN A 308 -1.11 -0.50 15.02
CA GLN A 308 -1.37 0.67 15.86
C GLN A 308 -2.59 1.43 15.34
N SER A 309 -3.46 1.84 16.25
CA SER A 309 -4.62 2.70 15.99
C SER A 309 -4.98 3.43 17.28
N PRO A 310 -5.87 4.45 17.29
CA PRO A 310 -6.27 5.10 18.53
C PRO A 310 -6.83 4.16 19.61
N LEU A 311 -7.48 3.07 19.21
CA LEU A 311 -7.98 2.05 20.13
C LEU A 311 -6.91 1.01 20.54
N ASN A 312 -5.84 0.87 19.76
CA ASN A 312 -4.76 -0.08 20.01
C ASN A 312 -3.40 0.65 19.96
N ASP A 313 -3.23 1.62 20.86
CA ASP A 313 -2.08 2.51 20.91
C ASP A 313 -1.13 2.16 22.06
N ASN A 314 0.14 1.96 21.73
CA ASN A 314 1.22 1.68 22.70
C ASN A 314 2.31 2.76 22.70
N GLY A 315 2.07 3.91 22.09
CA GLY A 315 3.01 5.03 22.00
C GLY A 315 3.99 4.94 20.83
N THR A 316 3.77 4.03 19.87
CA THR A 316 4.65 3.88 18.70
C THR A 316 4.12 4.66 17.51
N ILE A 317 4.97 5.50 16.93
CA ILE A 317 4.72 6.22 15.68
C ILE A 317 5.29 5.41 14.52
N CYS A 318 4.45 5.14 13.54
CA CYS A 318 4.83 4.59 12.24
C CYS A 318 5.19 5.72 11.28
N CYS A 319 6.45 5.79 10.81
CA CYS A 319 6.90 6.90 9.96
C CYS A 319 6.07 7.00 8.68
N SER A 320 5.78 5.87 8.02
CA SER A 320 5.02 5.83 6.78
C SER A 320 3.59 6.37 6.94
N ALA A 321 2.99 6.26 8.12
CA ALA A 321 1.62 6.70 8.36
C ALA A 321 1.43 8.21 8.15
N ALA A 322 2.30 9.04 8.73
CA ALA A 322 2.28 10.47 8.51
C ALA A 322 2.69 10.85 7.08
N LEU A 323 3.71 10.19 6.53
CA LEU A 323 4.26 10.52 5.20
C LEU A 323 3.31 10.12 4.06
N ALA A 324 2.69 8.94 4.13
CA ALA A 324 1.71 8.50 3.15
C ALA A 324 0.39 9.29 3.24
N SER A 325 0.17 10.04 4.30
CA SER A 325 -0.96 10.95 4.44
C SER A 325 -0.77 12.29 3.70
N MET A 326 0.39 12.53 3.07
CA MET A 326 0.72 13.78 2.36
C MET A 326 -0.39 14.28 1.41
N PRO A 327 -1.08 13.44 0.60
CA PRO A 327 -2.14 13.92 -0.28
C PRO A 327 -3.39 14.42 0.46
N TYR A 328 -3.58 14.02 1.70
CA TYR A 328 -4.77 14.34 2.52
C TYR A 328 -4.51 15.51 3.49
N THR A 329 -3.33 15.55 4.08
CA THR A 329 -2.94 16.54 5.09
C THR A 329 -1.51 17.06 4.83
N PRO A 330 -1.29 17.79 3.71
CA PRO A 330 0.07 18.14 3.27
C PRO A 330 0.85 18.98 4.28
N LYS A 331 0.20 19.89 5.01
CA LYS A 331 0.87 20.73 6.01
C LYS A 331 1.33 19.92 7.22
N GLU A 332 0.44 19.09 7.76
CA GLU A 332 0.70 18.25 8.92
C GLU A 332 1.73 17.16 8.59
N SER A 333 1.62 16.55 7.40
CA SER A 333 2.56 15.54 6.93
C SER A 333 3.95 16.14 6.64
N MET A 334 4.04 17.36 6.09
CA MET A 334 5.32 18.03 5.88
C MET A 334 5.97 18.43 7.21
N ALA A 335 5.19 18.86 8.19
CA ALA A 335 5.70 19.14 9.54
C ALA A 335 6.28 17.88 10.19
N ALA A 336 5.59 16.74 10.05
CA ALA A 336 6.08 15.45 10.52
C ALA A 336 7.36 15.02 9.79
N LEU A 337 7.40 15.15 8.46
CA LEU A 337 8.57 14.83 7.66
C LEU A 337 9.80 15.61 8.13
N ARG A 338 9.64 16.93 8.37
CA ARG A 338 10.72 17.76 8.87
C ARG A 338 11.18 17.36 10.26
N TYR A 339 10.26 17.14 11.19
CA TYR A 339 10.60 16.70 12.53
C TYR A 339 11.34 15.35 12.52
N PHE A 340 10.85 14.39 11.74
CA PHE A 340 11.50 13.09 11.61
C PHE A 340 12.91 13.22 11.05
N TYR A 341 13.14 14.08 10.06
CA TYR A 341 14.44 14.27 9.45
C TYR A 341 15.37 15.17 10.28
N GLU A 342 14.89 16.36 10.68
CA GLU A 342 15.72 17.39 11.32
C GLU A 342 15.99 17.10 12.81
N SER A 343 15.04 16.45 13.52
CA SER A 343 15.13 16.21 14.97
C SER A 343 15.46 14.76 15.33
N LEU A 344 15.02 13.79 14.54
CA LEU A 344 15.21 12.36 14.81
C LEU A 344 16.05 11.66 13.75
N GLY A 345 16.53 12.36 12.71
CA GLY A 345 17.22 11.77 11.57
C GLY A 345 18.40 10.87 11.97
N ASP A 346 19.20 11.29 12.93
CA ASP A 346 20.33 10.48 13.43
C ASP A 346 19.89 9.12 14.00
N LYS A 347 18.61 8.92 14.30
CA LYS A 347 18.06 7.71 14.92
C LYS A 347 17.20 6.88 13.97
N ILE A 348 16.54 7.53 13.00
CA ILE A 348 15.52 6.87 12.19
C ILE A 348 15.67 7.10 10.67
N PHE A 349 16.68 7.84 10.20
CA PHE A 349 16.93 8.04 8.77
C PHE A 349 18.26 7.40 8.37
N GLY A 350 18.20 6.37 7.55
CA GLY A 350 19.36 5.58 7.15
C GLY A 350 19.43 5.29 5.66
N GLU A 351 20.01 4.16 5.31
CA GLU A 351 20.34 3.78 3.93
C GLU A 351 19.13 3.77 2.98
N TYR A 352 17.96 3.34 3.47
CA TYR A 352 16.72 3.23 2.70
C TYR A 352 15.65 4.24 3.15
N GLY A 353 16.06 5.44 3.54
CA GLY A 353 15.17 6.46 4.05
C GLY A 353 14.82 6.25 5.53
N PHE A 354 13.58 6.52 5.92
CA PHE A 354 13.16 6.32 7.31
C PHE A 354 13.00 4.84 7.65
N THR A 355 13.51 4.45 8.82
CA THR A 355 13.17 3.17 9.44
C THR A 355 11.68 3.12 9.78
N ASP A 356 11.17 1.93 10.05
CA ASP A 356 9.75 1.65 10.09
C ASP A 356 8.99 2.49 11.14
N SER A 357 9.55 2.62 12.35
CA SER A 357 8.83 3.23 13.47
C SER A 357 9.73 3.63 14.63
N PHE A 358 9.17 4.38 15.58
CA PHE A 358 9.84 4.74 16.83
C PHE A 358 8.85 4.92 17.98
N ASN A 359 9.37 4.83 19.23
CA ASN A 359 8.60 5.06 20.46
C ASN A 359 9.47 5.84 21.44
N GLN A 360 9.21 7.14 21.59
CA GLN A 360 10.03 8.02 22.45
C GLN A 360 9.79 7.75 23.93
N THR A 361 8.59 7.37 24.34
CA THR A 361 8.28 6.97 25.73
C THR A 361 9.18 5.85 26.22
N HIS A 362 9.58 4.93 25.32
CA HIS A 362 10.45 3.82 25.63
C HIS A 362 11.87 3.99 25.09
N ASN A 363 12.22 5.19 24.61
CA ASN A 363 13.50 5.48 23.94
C ASN A 363 13.91 4.37 22.95
N TRP A 364 12.93 3.90 22.14
CA TRP A 364 13.12 2.82 21.20
C TRP A 364 12.93 3.31 19.77
N TYR A 365 13.80 2.89 18.86
CA TYR A 365 13.83 3.25 17.44
C TYR A 365 14.04 1.97 16.65
N ALA A 366 13.23 1.74 15.60
CA ALA A 366 13.39 0.58 14.74
C ALA A 366 14.67 0.68 13.92
N ASP A 367 15.29 -0.47 13.68
CA ASP A 367 16.39 -0.66 12.72
C ASP A 367 15.90 -1.37 11.44
N SER A 368 14.60 -1.65 11.37
CA SER A 368 13.96 -2.35 10.28
C SER A 368 13.36 -1.41 9.23
N TYR A 369 13.33 -1.91 7.99
CA TYR A 369 12.60 -1.37 6.87
C TYR A 369 11.66 -2.45 6.36
N LEU A 370 10.39 -2.14 6.14
CA LEU A 370 9.37 -3.04 5.65
C LEU A 370 8.92 -2.60 4.26
N ALA A 371 8.93 -3.52 3.29
CA ALA A 371 8.56 -3.19 1.90
C ALA A 371 7.21 -2.48 1.78
N ILE A 372 6.21 -2.94 2.52
CA ILE A 372 4.85 -2.39 2.46
C ILE A 372 4.83 -0.91 2.91
N ASN A 373 5.58 -0.57 3.97
CA ASN A 373 5.64 0.78 4.52
C ASN A 373 6.58 1.70 3.71
N GLN A 374 7.70 1.17 3.20
CA GLN A 374 8.58 1.91 2.30
C GLN A 374 7.88 2.24 0.99
N GLY A 375 7.20 1.28 0.39
CA GLY A 375 6.49 1.48 -0.87
C GLY A 375 5.43 2.56 -0.76
N ILE A 376 4.51 2.43 0.19
CA ILE A 376 3.41 3.39 0.31
C ILE A 376 3.91 4.83 0.57
N THR A 377 5.06 4.99 1.25
CA THR A 377 5.69 6.30 1.46
C THR A 377 6.05 6.96 0.11
N ILE A 378 6.76 6.24 -0.77
CA ILE A 378 7.15 6.76 -2.09
C ILE A 378 5.91 7.13 -2.91
N LEU A 379 4.93 6.20 -2.96
CA LEU A 379 3.79 6.30 -3.86
C LEU A 379 2.87 7.46 -3.50
N MET A 380 2.59 7.64 -2.21
CA MET A 380 1.69 8.69 -1.76
C MET A 380 2.36 10.08 -1.81
N ILE A 381 3.67 10.18 -1.54
CA ILE A 381 4.42 11.42 -1.79
C ILE A 381 4.36 11.77 -3.30
N GLU A 382 4.55 10.79 -4.20
CA GLU A 382 4.46 11.06 -5.64
C GLU A 382 3.05 11.47 -6.06
N ASN A 383 2.02 10.82 -5.51
CA ASN A 383 0.64 11.21 -5.76
C ASN A 383 0.33 12.63 -5.26
N TYR A 384 0.90 13.06 -4.15
CA TYR A 384 0.83 14.46 -3.70
C TYR A 384 1.53 15.40 -4.68
N ARG A 385 2.77 15.07 -5.10
CA ARG A 385 3.59 15.94 -5.96
C ARG A 385 2.99 16.08 -7.38
N THR A 386 2.49 15.00 -7.97
CA THR A 386 2.12 15.00 -9.41
C THR A 386 0.80 14.28 -9.73
N GLY A 387 0.33 13.39 -8.86
CA GLY A 387 -0.79 12.49 -9.14
C GLY A 387 -0.47 11.43 -10.18
N LEU A 388 0.81 11.12 -10.43
CA LEU A 388 1.27 10.24 -11.50
C LEU A 388 0.61 8.86 -11.45
N LEU A 389 0.69 8.19 -10.30
CA LEU A 389 0.23 6.81 -10.18
C LEU A 389 -1.29 6.71 -10.26
N TRP A 390 -2.00 7.66 -9.68
CA TRP A 390 -3.45 7.79 -9.83
C TRP A 390 -3.84 7.98 -11.30
N LYS A 391 -3.17 8.88 -12.04
CA LYS A 391 -3.42 9.09 -13.47
C LYS A 391 -3.20 7.83 -14.30
N LEU A 392 -2.16 7.05 -13.99
CA LEU A 392 -1.84 5.83 -14.72
C LEU A 392 -2.85 4.72 -14.42
N PHE A 393 -3.06 4.37 -13.15
CA PHE A 393 -3.96 3.30 -12.77
C PHE A 393 -5.39 3.55 -13.24
N MET A 394 -5.90 4.76 -13.04
CA MET A 394 -7.27 5.15 -13.45
C MET A 394 -7.48 5.24 -14.97
N LYS A 395 -6.42 5.14 -15.80
CA LYS A 395 -6.54 5.00 -17.26
C LYS A 395 -6.92 3.58 -17.70
N ASP A 396 -6.66 2.57 -16.87
CA ASP A 396 -6.89 1.18 -17.27
C ASP A 396 -8.36 0.91 -17.56
N ALA A 397 -8.63 0.32 -18.72
CA ALA A 397 -10.01 0.12 -19.21
C ALA A 397 -10.79 -0.90 -18.35
N ASP A 398 -10.11 -1.93 -17.85
CA ASP A 398 -10.74 -2.95 -17.02
C ASP A 398 -11.08 -2.36 -15.63
N VAL A 399 -10.17 -1.56 -15.05
CA VAL A 399 -10.41 -0.83 -13.80
C VAL A 399 -11.65 0.09 -13.94
N LYS A 400 -11.75 0.85 -15.03
CA LYS A 400 -12.94 1.70 -15.29
C LYS A 400 -14.22 0.88 -15.37
N LYS A 401 -14.19 -0.26 -16.07
CA LYS A 401 -15.34 -1.17 -16.16
C LYS A 401 -15.76 -1.70 -14.79
N GLY A 402 -14.76 -2.11 -13.97
CA GLY A 402 -15.01 -2.59 -12.61
C GLY A 402 -15.68 -1.54 -11.74
N LEU A 403 -15.11 -0.34 -11.70
CA LEU A 403 -15.69 0.79 -10.97
C LEU A 403 -17.12 1.12 -11.44
N TYR A 404 -17.33 1.16 -12.74
CA TYR A 404 -18.68 1.41 -13.30
C TYR A 404 -19.66 0.30 -12.89
N LYS A 405 -19.25 -0.97 -13.01
CA LYS A 405 -20.05 -2.14 -12.61
C LYS A 405 -20.47 -2.09 -11.15
N LEU A 406 -19.59 -1.63 -10.26
CA LEU A 406 -19.85 -1.47 -8.84
C LEU A 406 -20.71 -0.22 -8.51
N GLY A 407 -20.97 0.64 -9.49
CA GLY A 407 -21.76 1.85 -9.33
C GLY A 407 -20.98 3.05 -8.79
N PHE A 408 -19.65 3.04 -8.93
CA PHE A 408 -18.83 4.18 -8.58
C PHE A 408 -19.03 5.36 -9.53
N LYS A 409 -18.88 6.56 -8.98
CA LYS A 409 -18.71 7.82 -9.69
C LYS A 409 -17.32 8.35 -9.42
N SER A 410 -16.66 8.85 -10.47
CA SER A 410 -15.33 9.45 -10.37
C SER A 410 -15.11 10.38 -11.56
N PRO A 411 -14.28 11.44 -11.43
CA PRO A 411 -13.87 12.27 -12.57
C PRO A 411 -13.22 11.47 -13.71
N TRP A 412 -12.67 10.29 -13.43
CA TRP A 412 -12.05 9.39 -14.39
C TRP A 412 -13.04 8.55 -15.21
N LEU A 413 -14.31 8.49 -14.81
CA LEU A 413 -15.37 7.69 -15.43
C LEU A 413 -16.28 8.52 -16.35
N THR A 414 -16.05 9.81 -16.47
CA THR A 414 -16.76 10.65 -17.45
C THR A 414 -16.34 10.26 -18.87
N LYS A 415 -17.32 10.20 -19.78
CA LYS A 415 -17.14 9.89 -21.21
C LYS A 415 -16.30 10.92 -21.91
#